data_a0702e01bf1964c4b42ec69d3cd307ae
#
_entry.id   a0702e01bf1964c4b42ec69d3cd307ae
#
_cell.length_a   1.000
_cell.length_b   1.000
_cell.length_c   1.000
_cell.angle_alpha   90.00
_cell.angle_beta   90.00
_cell.angle_gamma   90.00
#
_symmetry.space_group_name_H-M   'P 1'
#
loop_
_entity.id
_entity.type
_entity.pdbx_description
1 polymer ?
#
loop_
_entity_poly.entity_id
_entity_poly.type
_entity_poly.pdbx_seq_one_letter_code
_entity_poly.pdbx_strand_id
1 'polypeptide(L)'
;VKATLIDFDDSFTYNLVQDLEETGFSVTVLSWTDFEELPSSGLLVLGPGPGHPDDYLRIYPLIEKWLSSKGPFFGVCLGHQIYWRLQGELVVRSKNPTHGQKMTLQLSREWSNWLGLDLKLVDVQRYNSLCVPAMTHPNPELKNLEQDGEIIITRGKNLLTYQFHPESVGTSYHMAFFRPLLKDLVY
;
A
#
# COMPACT_ATOMS: atom_id res chain seq x y z
N VAL A 1 0.11 14.34 12.65
CA VAL A 1 0.28 14.48 11.18
C VAL A 1 -1.04 14.20 10.49
N LYS A 2 -1.38 14.96 9.42
CA LYS A 2 -2.61 14.73 8.66
C LYS A 2 -2.44 13.58 7.67
N ALA A 3 -3.49 12.79 7.46
CA ALA A 3 -3.62 11.82 6.39
C ALA A 3 -4.97 11.97 5.69
N THR A 4 -4.99 11.89 4.37
CA THR A 4 -6.22 11.82 3.57
C THR A 4 -6.30 10.43 2.96
N LEU A 5 -7.29 9.66 3.39
CA LEU A 5 -7.54 8.30 2.92
C LEU A 5 -8.65 8.32 1.87
N ILE A 6 -8.34 7.80 0.70
CA ILE A 6 -9.30 7.60 -0.38
C ILE A 6 -9.92 6.21 -0.20
N ASP A 7 -11.22 6.21 0.06
CA ASP A 7 -12.02 5.00 0.26
C ASP A 7 -12.60 4.52 -1.07
N PHE A 8 -12.38 3.25 -1.38
CA PHE A 8 -12.90 2.55 -2.57
C PHE A 8 -14.05 1.61 -2.20
N ASP A 9 -14.82 1.94 -1.17
CA ASP A 9 -15.96 1.16 -0.67
C ASP A 9 -15.56 -0.25 -0.16
N ASP A 10 -14.40 -0.33 0.52
CA ASP A 10 -13.88 -1.57 1.08
C ASP A 10 -14.24 -1.73 2.57
N SER A 11 -14.54 -2.96 2.97
CA SER A 11 -14.89 -3.27 4.36
C SER A 11 -13.75 -3.06 5.37
N PHE A 12 -12.48 -3.06 4.91
CA PHE A 12 -11.31 -2.83 5.75
C PHE A 12 -10.89 -1.36 5.87
N THR A 13 -11.57 -0.43 5.18
CA THR A 13 -11.24 1.00 5.22
C THR A 13 -11.11 1.52 6.64
N TYR A 14 -12.07 1.23 7.51
CA TYR A 14 -12.04 1.74 8.89
C TYR A 14 -11.05 1.03 9.81
N ASN A 15 -10.65 -0.20 9.51
CA ASN A 15 -9.53 -0.84 10.19
C ASN A 15 -8.22 -0.09 9.86
N LEU A 16 -8.05 0.27 8.57
CA LEU A 16 -6.90 1.05 8.13
C LEU A 16 -6.88 2.45 8.77
N VAL A 17 -8.05 3.10 8.92
CA VAL A 17 -8.18 4.37 9.66
C VAL A 17 -7.70 4.21 11.09
N GLN A 18 -8.19 3.18 11.80
CA GLN A 18 -7.82 2.94 13.20
C GLN A 18 -6.31 2.76 13.37
N ASP A 19 -5.67 1.95 12.53
CA ASP A 19 -4.22 1.70 12.61
C ASP A 19 -3.41 2.95 12.28
N LEU A 20 -3.85 3.78 11.33
CA LEU A 20 -3.24 5.07 11.02
C LEU A 20 -3.36 6.05 12.21
N GLU A 21 -4.52 6.11 12.86
CA GLU A 21 -4.74 6.95 14.05
C GLU A 21 -3.91 6.46 15.23
N GLU A 22 -3.81 5.15 15.44
CA GLU A 22 -2.92 4.56 16.47
C GLU A 22 -1.45 4.89 16.20
N THR A 23 -1.06 5.00 14.92
CA THR A 23 0.28 5.43 14.51
C THR A 23 0.52 6.93 14.73
N GLY A 24 -0.53 7.75 14.97
CA GLY A 24 -0.44 9.18 15.27
C GLY A 24 -0.88 10.09 14.12
N PHE A 25 -1.57 9.56 13.11
CA PHE A 25 -2.19 10.38 12.07
C PHE A 25 -3.57 10.88 12.51
N SER A 26 -3.96 12.06 12.01
CA SER A 26 -5.34 12.54 12.01
C SER A 26 -5.91 12.26 10.63
N VAL A 27 -6.83 11.32 10.51
CA VAL A 27 -7.29 10.79 9.23
C VAL A 27 -8.58 11.47 8.78
N THR A 28 -8.61 11.94 7.53
CA THR A 28 -9.82 12.34 6.82
C THR A 28 -10.11 11.30 5.75
N VAL A 29 -11.30 10.72 5.76
CA VAL A 29 -11.73 9.74 4.75
C VAL A 29 -12.54 10.45 3.69
N LEU A 30 -12.22 10.23 2.41
CA LEU A 30 -12.95 10.69 1.25
C LEU A 30 -13.31 9.51 0.37
N SER A 31 -14.57 9.46 -0.10
CA SER A 31 -14.91 8.52 -1.17
C SER A 31 -14.09 8.84 -2.42
N TRP A 32 -13.67 7.84 -3.17
CA TRP A 32 -12.97 8.02 -4.44
C TRP A 32 -13.82 8.83 -5.46
N THR A 33 -15.15 8.81 -5.32
CA THR A 33 -16.08 9.59 -6.16
C THR A 33 -16.03 11.09 -5.84
N ASP A 34 -15.68 11.46 -4.61
CA ASP A 34 -15.62 12.83 -4.12
C ASP A 34 -14.20 13.40 -4.14
N PHE A 35 -13.22 12.58 -4.55
CA PHE A 35 -11.83 12.99 -4.65
C PHE A 35 -11.61 13.82 -5.92
N GLU A 36 -11.84 15.14 -5.82
CA GLU A 36 -11.74 16.12 -6.91
C GLU A 36 -10.53 17.04 -6.80
N GLU A 37 -9.94 17.14 -5.60
CA GLU A 37 -8.77 17.98 -5.35
C GLU A 37 -7.76 17.29 -4.41
N LEU A 38 -6.51 17.67 -4.54
CA LEU A 38 -5.44 17.15 -3.69
C LEU A 38 -5.48 17.79 -2.30
N PRO A 39 -5.13 17.03 -1.23
CA PRO A 39 -4.91 17.63 0.08
C PRO A 39 -3.74 18.63 0.01
N SER A 40 -3.84 19.70 0.79
CA SER A 40 -2.80 20.75 0.82
C SER A 40 -1.48 20.27 1.41
N SER A 41 -1.51 19.23 2.24
CA SER A 41 -0.34 18.64 2.92
C SER A 41 -0.71 17.32 3.59
N GLY A 42 0.30 16.59 4.03
CA GLY A 42 0.14 15.34 4.78
C GLY A 42 0.33 14.10 3.92
N LEU A 43 -0.12 12.96 4.40
CA LEU A 43 -0.03 11.66 3.75
C LEU A 43 -1.26 11.41 2.87
N LEU A 44 -1.07 11.13 1.58
CA LEU A 44 -2.14 10.59 0.73
C LEU A 44 -2.15 9.07 0.87
N VAL A 45 -3.30 8.52 1.24
CA VAL A 45 -3.50 7.08 1.40
C VAL A 45 -4.50 6.60 0.37
N LEU A 46 -4.14 5.61 -0.43
CA LEU A 46 -5.09 4.85 -1.24
C LEU A 46 -5.39 3.53 -0.54
N GLY A 47 -6.62 3.36 -0.12
CA GLY A 47 -7.08 2.18 0.59
C GLY A 47 -7.21 0.93 -0.28
N PRO A 48 -7.61 -0.19 0.33
CA PRO A 48 -8.06 -1.35 -0.42
C PRO A 48 -9.37 -1.06 -1.15
N GLY A 49 -9.74 -1.92 -2.09
CA GLY A 49 -10.97 -1.78 -2.85
C GLY A 49 -11.22 -2.92 -3.82
N PRO A 50 -12.46 -3.03 -4.34
CA PRO A 50 -12.84 -4.02 -5.32
C PRO A 50 -12.36 -3.68 -6.74
N GLY A 51 -12.55 -4.60 -7.67
CA GLY A 51 -12.37 -4.39 -9.10
C GLY A 51 -10.93 -4.36 -9.58
N HIS A 52 -10.71 -3.68 -10.69
CA HIS A 52 -9.41 -3.50 -11.33
C HIS A 52 -8.94 -2.04 -11.16
N PRO A 53 -7.64 -1.76 -11.03
CA PRO A 53 -7.14 -0.39 -10.95
C PRO A 53 -7.66 0.53 -12.07
N ASP A 54 -7.84 -0.02 -13.28
CA ASP A 54 -8.34 0.75 -14.44
C ASP A 54 -9.83 1.16 -14.31
N ASP A 55 -10.56 0.64 -13.34
CA ASP A 55 -11.93 1.09 -13.03
C ASP A 55 -11.93 2.50 -12.40
N TYR A 56 -10.77 2.97 -11.94
CA TYR A 56 -10.57 4.21 -11.20
C TYR A 56 -9.77 5.28 -11.95
N LEU A 57 -9.68 5.21 -13.27
CA LEU A 57 -8.88 6.13 -14.11
C LEU A 57 -9.20 7.62 -13.86
N ARG A 58 -10.41 7.94 -13.41
CA ARG A 58 -10.83 9.33 -13.11
C ARG A 58 -9.90 10.02 -12.12
N ILE A 59 -9.40 9.29 -11.11
CA ILE A 59 -8.56 9.89 -10.06
C ILE A 59 -7.06 9.88 -10.38
N TYR A 60 -6.64 9.21 -11.45
CA TYR A 60 -5.23 9.07 -11.82
C TYR A 60 -4.51 10.41 -11.99
N PRO A 61 -5.07 11.44 -12.68
CA PRO A 61 -4.39 12.73 -12.85
C PRO A 61 -4.04 13.41 -11.51
N LEU A 62 -4.89 13.25 -10.49
CA LEU A 62 -4.61 13.79 -9.15
C LEU A 62 -3.49 13.03 -8.47
N ILE A 63 -3.51 11.69 -8.54
CA ILE A 63 -2.47 10.87 -7.91
C ILE A 63 -1.12 11.11 -8.61
N GLU A 64 -1.07 11.16 -9.94
CA GLU A 64 0.14 11.48 -10.70
C GLU A 64 0.73 12.85 -10.31
N LYS A 65 -0.13 13.87 -10.17
CA LYS A 65 0.28 15.19 -9.71
C LYS A 65 0.86 15.14 -8.30
N TRP A 66 0.27 14.36 -7.38
CA TRP A 66 0.76 14.17 -6.02
C TRP A 66 2.14 13.50 -6.00
N LEU A 67 2.28 12.39 -6.70
CA LEU A 67 3.55 11.66 -6.81
C LEU A 67 4.65 12.51 -7.47
N SER A 68 4.32 13.26 -8.53
CA SER A 68 5.25 14.17 -9.20
C SER A 68 5.72 15.31 -8.30
N SER A 69 4.89 15.76 -7.38
CA SER A 69 5.27 16.74 -6.34
C SER A 69 6.07 16.12 -5.19
N LYS A 70 6.34 14.81 -5.24
CA LYS A 70 6.99 14.02 -4.18
C LYS A 70 6.22 14.06 -2.86
N GLY A 71 4.90 14.19 -2.94
CA GLY A 71 4.02 14.09 -1.78
C GLY A 71 4.09 12.70 -1.13
N PRO A 72 4.03 12.60 0.21
CA PRO A 72 4.02 11.31 0.90
C PRO A 72 2.84 10.46 0.47
N PHE A 73 3.09 9.19 0.14
CA PHE A 73 2.10 8.29 -0.43
C PHE A 73 2.13 6.92 0.24
N PHE A 74 0.95 6.41 0.59
CA PHE A 74 0.75 5.07 1.11
C PHE A 74 -0.36 4.35 0.34
N GLY A 75 -0.11 3.13 -0.15
CA GLY A 75 -1.07 2.33 -0.91
C GLY A 75 -1.25 0.93 -0.34
N VAL A 76 -2.50 0.48 -0.17
CA VAL A 76 -2.84 -0.86 0.32
C VAL A 76 -3.70 -1.58 -0.70
N CYS A 77 -3.33 -2.80 -1.05
CA CYS A 77 -4.02 -3.71 -1.97
C CYS A 77 -4.33 -3.03 -3.31
N LEU A 78 -5.54 -2.52 -3.53
CA LEU A 78 -5.89 -1.74 -4.72
C LEU A 78 -5.00 -0.50 -4.86
N GLY A 79 -4.72 0.21 -3.77
CA GLY A 79 -3.81 1.37 -3.77
C GLY A 79 -2.38 1.04 -4.21
N HIS A 80 -1.87 -0.15 -3.86
CA HIS A 80 -0.61 -0.67 -4.39
C HIS A 80 -0.69 -0.92 -5.90
N GLN A 81 -1.77 -1.50 -6.39
CA GLN A 81 -1.97 -1.78 -7.80
C GLN A 81 -2.14 -0.50 -8.62
N ILE A 82 -2.88 0.50 -8.13
CA ILE A 82 -3.02 1.82 -8.76
C ILE A 82 -1.64 2.48 -8.89
N TYR A 83 -0.83 2.48 -7.82
CA TYR A 83 0.53 3.03 -7.90
C TYR A 83 1.32 2.42 -9.05
N TRP A 84 1.34 1.09 -9.17
CA TRP A 84 2.11 0.41 -10.21
C TRP A 84 1.53 0.61 -11.62
N ARG A 85 0.20 0.72 -11.75
CA ARG A 85 -0.43 1.11 -13.02
C ARG A 85 0.02 2.50 -13.48
N LEU A 86 0.15 3.46 -12.55
CA LEU A 86 0.68 4.79 -12.83
C LEU A 86 2.18 4.78 -13.21
N GLN A 87 2.93 3.76 -12.79
CA GLN A 87 4.31 3.56 -13.25
C GLN A 87 4.39 2.85 -14.61
N GLY A 88 3.26 2.53 -15.24
CA GLY A 88 3.20 1.85 -16.54
C GLY A 88 3.23 0.33 -16.45
N GLU A 89 3.21 -0.24 -15.25
CA GLU A 89 3.24 -1.69 -15.06
C GLU A 89 1.86 -2.33 -15.26
N LEU A 90 1.86 -3.60 -15.63
CA LEU A 90 0.64 -4.38 -15.77
C LEU A 90 0.16 -4.88 -14.40
N VAL A 91 -1.15 -4.87 -14.21
CA VAL A 91 -1.80 -5.63 -13.14
C VAL A 91 -2.47 -6.83 -13.77
N VAL A 92 -2.11 -8.01 -13.31
CA VAL A 92 -2.53 -9.27 -13.91
C VAL A 92 -3.19 -10.18 -12.86
N ARG A 93 -3.83 -11.24 -13.33
CA ARG A 93 -4.36 -12.26 -12.42
C ARG A 93 -3.21 -12.97 -11.71
N SER A 94 -3.26 -13.02 -10.39
CA SER A 94 -2.32 -13.79 -9.58
C SER A 94 -2.38 -15.27 -9.94
N LYS A 95 -1.22 -15.93 -9.95
CA LYS A 95 -1.14 -17.40 -10.07
C LYS A 95 -1.71 -18.12 -8.86
N ASN A 96 -1.68 -17.43 -7.70
CA ASN A 96 -2.19 -17.92 -6.41
C ASN A 96 -3.22 -16.91 -5.86
N PRO A 97 -4.43 -16.82 -6.46
CA PRO A 97 -5.46 -15.91 -5.97
C PRO A 97 -5.86 -16.31 -4.56
N THR A 98 -5.93 -15.33 -3.68
CA THR A 98 -6.20 -15.52 -2.25
C THR A 98 -7.42 -14.71 -1.83
N HIS A 99 -8.30 -15.36 -1.06
CA HIS A 99 -9.48 -14.73 -0.48
C HIS A 99 -9.51 -15.03 1.02
N GLY A 100 -8.97 -14.10 1.81
CA GLY A 100 -8.94 -14.24 3.27
C GLY A 100 -7.96 -15.30 3.78
N GLN A 101 -6.87 -15.56 3.06
CA GLN A 101 -5.85 -16.52 3.46
C GLN A 101 -4.57 -15.81 3.91
N LYS A 102 -3.88 -16.44 4.83
CA LYS A 102 -2.56 -16.00 5.26
C LYS A 102 -1.50 -16.41 4.25
N MET A 103 -0.57 -15.50 4.01
CA MET A 103 0.66 -15.74 3.29
C MET A 103 1.83 -15.52 4.26
N THR A 104 2.77 -16.44 4.32
CA THR A 104 3.98 -16.25 5.10
C THR A 104 5.03 -15.52 4.25
N LEU A 105 5.34 -14.28 4.60
CA LEU A 105 6.39 -13.51 3.97
C LEU A 105 7.76 -13.97 4.45
N GLN A 106 8.69 -14.13 3.50
CA GLN A 106 10.10 -14.36 3.78
C GLN A 106 10.82 -13.00 3.84
N LEU A 107 11.29 -12.63 5.02
CA LEU A 107 12.01 -11.39 5.24
C LEU A 107 13.52 -11.61 5.16
N SER A 108 14.20 -10.88 4.27
CA SER A 108 15.64 -10.72 4.39
C SER A 108 15.99 -9.94 5.65
N ARG A 109 17.25 -9.98 6.09
CA ARG A 109 17.70 -9.20 7.24
C ARG A 109 17.45 -7.70 7.06
N GLU A 110 17.55 -7.17 5.84
CA GLU A 110 17.27 -5.77 5.53
C GLU A 110 15.80 -5.42 5.79
N TRP A 111 14.87 -6.25 5.30
CA TRP A 111 13.44 -6.04 5.49
C TRP A 111 13.00 -6.20 6.94
N SER A 112 13.54 -7.23 7.62
CA SER A 112 13.29 -7.45 9.04
C SER A 112 13.75 -6.26 9.89
N ASN A 113 14.96 -5.76 9.68
CA ASN A 113 15.48 -4.60 10.38
C ASN A 113 14.68 -3.32 10.09
N TRP A 114 14.26 -3.13 8.83
CA TRP A 114 13.46 -1.96 8.44
C TRP A 114 12.10 -1.94 9.14
N LEU A 115 11.44 -3.10 9.26
CA LEU A 115 10.18 -3.24 10.00
C LEU A 115 10.36 -3.19 11.53
N GLY A 116 11.60 -3.22 12.02
CA GLY A 116 11.89 -3.33 13.46
C GLY A 116 11.48 -4.68 14.05
N LEU A 117 11.50 -5.73 13.20
CA LEU A 117 11.23 -7.10 13.58
C LEU A 117 12.56 -7.87 13.60
N ASP A 118 12.71 -8.81 14.53
CA ASP A 118 13.82 -9.78 14.52
C ASP A 118 13.29 -11.15 14.07
N LEU A 119 12.70 -11.18 12.89
CA LEU A 119 12.00 -12.34 12.34
C LEU A 119 12.41 -12.55 10.88
N LYS A 120 12.52 -13.84 10.49
CA LYS A 120 12.69 -14.22 9.07
C LYS A 120 11.38 -14.47 8.35
N LEU A 121 10.33 -14.76 9.09
CA LEU A 121 9.01 -15.10 8.57
C LEU A 121 7.96 -14.30 9.33
N VAL A 122 6.97 -13.77 8.61
CA VAL A 122 5.81 -13.08 9.17
C VAL A 122 4.57 -13.41 8.36
N ASP A 123 3.47 -13.70 9.03
CA ASP A 123 2.21 -13.97 8.36
C ASP A 123 1.48 -12.66 8.06
N VAL A 124 1.04 -12.51 6.80
CA VAL A 124 0.23 -11.38 6.34
C VAL A 124 -1.05 -11.89 5.67
N GLN A 125 -2.11 -11.11 5.78
CA GLN A 125 -3.41 -11.47 5.23
C GLN A 125 -3.58 -10.92 3.81
N ARG A 126 -4.07 -11.77 2.88
CA ARG A 126 -4.32 -11.41 1.49
C ARG A 126 -5.78 -11.65 1.10
N TYR A 127 -6.32 -10.75 0.27
CA TYR A 127 -7.68 -10.81 -0.30
C TYR A 127 -7.70 -10.51 -1.80
N ASN A 128 -6.57 -10.64 -2.49
CA ASN A 128 -6.42 -10.21 -3.88
C ASN A 128 -6.43 -11.38 -4.87
N SER A 129 -7.13 -11.20 -5.97
CA SER A 129 -7.05 -12.05 -7.17
C SER A 129 -6.14 -11.46 -8.25
N LEU A 130 -5.81 -10.17 -8.14
CA LEU A 130 -4.93 -9.44 -9.03
C LEU A 130 -3.61 -9.12 -8.33
N CYS A 131 -2.52 -9.02 -9.09
CA CYS A 131 -1.19 -8.71 -8.57
C CYS A 131 -0.37 -7.90 -9.57
N VAL A 132 0.71 -7.33 -9.06
CA VAL A 132 1.77 -6.72 -9.86
C VAL A 132 2.90 -7.75 -10.01
N PRO A 133 3.26 -8.18 -11.24
CA PRO A 133 4.35 -9.13 -11.44
C PRO A 133 5.70 -8.57 -10.97
N ALA A 134 6.58 -9.46 -10.53
CA ALA A 134 7.97 -9.11 -10.26
C ALA A 134 8.64 -8.51 -11.50
N MET A 135 9.44 -7.48 -11.30
CA MET A 135 10.01 -6.69 -12.39
C MET A 135 11.30 -7.28 -12.94
N THR A 136 11.43 -7.28 -14.27
CA THR A 136 12.69 -7.63 -14.94
C THR A 136 13.71 -6.48 -14.93
N HIS A 137 13.25 -5.23 -14.85
CA HIS A 137 14.08 -4.03 -14.82
C HIS A 137 13.65 -3.13 -13.65
N PRO A 138 14.13 -3.41 -12.42
CA PRO A 138 13.71 -2.67 -11.24
C PRO A 138 14.16 -1.20 -11.31
N ASN A 139 13.28 -0.29 -10.87
CA ASN A 139 13.63 1.10 -10.65
C ASN A 139 14.62 1.19 -9.46
N PRO A 140 15.85 1.74 -9.65
CA PRO A 140 16.85 1.79 -8.58
C PRO A 140 16.47 2.68 -7.39
N GLU A 141 15.50 3.59 -7.56
CA GLU A 141 15.00 4.43 -6.47
C GLU A 141 13.99 3.71 -5.57
N LEU A 142 13.52 2.54 -6.00
CA LEU A 142 12.56 1.72 -5.28
C LEU A 142 13.21 0.45 -4.73
N LYS A 143 12.75 0.01 -3.58
CA LYS A 143 13.06 -1.29 -3.02
C LYS A 143 11.79 -2.13 -2.97
N ASN A 144 11.81 -3.25 -3.67
CA ASN A 144 10.71 -4.19 -3.71
C ASN A 144 11.04 -5.44 -2.88
N LEU A 145 10.07 -5.89 -2.10
CA LEU A 145 10.03 -7.26 -1.61
C LEU A 145 9.15 -8.04 -2.59
N GLU A 146 9.78 -8.97 -3.27
CA GLU A 146 9.12 -9.85 -4.24
C GLU A 146 9.03 -11.27 -3.67
N GLN A 147 7.90 -11.91 -3.86
CA GLN A 147 7.69 -13.31 -3.49
C GLN A 147 6.71 -13.97 -4.45
N ASP A 148 6.97 -15.22 -4.82
CA ASP A 148 6.13 -16.01 -5.75
C ASP A 148 5.92 -15.35 -7.12
N GLY A 149 6.86 -14.49 -7.55
CA GLY A 149 6.80 -13.76 -8.81
C GLY A 149 5.91 -12.52 -8.78
N GLU A 150 5.55 -12.04 -7.60
CA GLU A 150 4.73 -10.85 -7.38
C GLU A 150 5.47 -9.83 -6.50
N ILE A 151 5.21 -8.53 -6.72
CA ILE A 151 5.65 -7.45 -5.84
C ILE A 151 4.69 -7.39 -4.66
N ILE A 152 5.21 -7.61 -3.44
CA ILE A 152 4.40 -7.66 -2.22
C ILE A 152 4.52 -6.36 -1.42
N ILE A 153 5.72 -5.79 -1.37
CA ILE A 153 6.00 -4.51 -0.72
C ILE A 153 6.83 -3.65 -1.67
N THR A 154 6.49 -2.37 -1.77
CA THR A 154 7.34 -1.38 -2.42
C THR A 154 7.59 -0.24 -1.47
N ARG A 155 8.85 0.16 -1.33
CA ARG A 155 9.23 1.37 -0.60
C ARG A 155 10.19 2.24 -1.42
N GLY A 156 10.07 3.53 -1.26
CA GLY A 156 10.93 4.53 -1.87
C GLY A 156 10.93 5.81 -1.03
N LYS A 157 11.55 6.85 -1.53
CA LYS A 157 11.47 8.15 -0.88
C LYS A 157 10.03 8.66 -0.94
N ASN A 158 9.44 8.90 0.24
CA ASN A 158 8.05 9.35 0.39
C ASN A 158 7.00 8.35 -0.15
N LEU A 159 7.35 7.07 -0.27
CA LEU A 159 6.49 6.05 -0.87
C LEU A 159 6.54 4.75 -0.07
N LEU A 160 5.37 4.20 0.21
CA LEU A 160 5.19 2.86 0.77
C LEU A 160 3.92 2.23 0.21
N THR A 161 4.00 0.99 -0.27
CA THR A 161 2.80 0.26 -0.69
C THR A 161 2.87 -1.21 -0.33
N TYR A 162 1.71 -1.79 -0.01
CA TYR A 162 1.54 -3.20 0.33
C TYR A 162 0.47 -3.85 -0.55
N GLN A 163 0.77 -5.02 -1.12
CA GLN A 163 -0.25 -5.81 -1.82
C GLN A 163 -1.18 -6.55 -0.85
N PHE A 164 -0.73 -6.84 0.35
CA PHE A 164 -1.51 -7.46 1.43
C PHE A 164 -2.22 -6.40 2.30
N HIS A 165 -3.03 -6.88 3.25
CA HIS A 165 -3.77 -6.04 4.18
C HIS A 165 -3.05 -5.97 5.54
N PRO A 166 -2.22 -4.94 5.80
CA PRO A 166 -1.56 -4.78 7.10
C PRO A 166 -2.58 -4.56 8.23
N GLU A 167 -3.75 -3.96 7.94
CA GLU A 167 -4.83 -3.63 8.87
C GLU A 167 -5.71 -4.83 9.23
N SER A 168 -5.51 -5.97 8.58
CA SER A 168 -6.29 -7.17 8.87
C SER A 168 -5.81 -7.89 10.12
N VAL A 169 -6.76 -8.36 10.94
CA VAL A 169 -6.49 -9.17 12.15
C VAL A 169 -5.67 -10.44 11.85
N GLY A 170 -5.65 -10.90 10.60
CA GLY A 170 -4.84 -12.03 10.17
C GLY A 170 -3.37 -11.69 9.93
N THR A 171 -3.02 -10.41 9.88
CA THR A 171 -1.62 -9.96 9.75
C THR A 171 -0.96 -9.91 11.11
N SER A 172 0.09 -10.72 11.28
CA SER A 172 0.87 -10.74 12.51
C SER A 172 1.74 -9.49 12.62
N TYR A 173 1.91 -8.97 13.84
CA TYR A 173 2.73 -7.76 14.09
C TYR A 173 2.29 -6.56 13.25
N HIS A 174 0.99 -6.39 13.01
CA HIS A 174 0.43 -5.41 12.07
C HIS A 174 1.03 -4.00 12.23
N MET A 175 1.18 -3.49 13.45
CA MET A 175 1.76 -2.16 13.71
C MET A 175 3.21 -2.00 13.23
N ALA A 176 3.95 -3.08 13.01
CA ALA A 176 5.28 -3.00 12.44
C ALA A 176 5.25 -2.49 10.98
N PHE A 177 4.14 -2.69 10.28
CA PHE A 177 3.94 -2.21 8.90
C PHE A 177 3.51 -0.73 8.84
N PHE A 178 3.02 -0.16 9.95
CA PHE A 178 2.62 1.25 10.01
C PHE A 178 3.74 2.17 10.54
N ARG A 179 4.63 1.68 11.41
CA ARG A 179 5.75 2.47 11.97
C ARG A 179 6.61 3.18 10.90
N PRO A 180 6.93 2.58 9.74
CA PRO A 180 7.70 3.25 8.70
C PRO A 180 7.02 4.49 8.13
N LEU A 181 5.68 4.62 8.21
CA LEU A 181 4.94 5.76 7.66
C LEU A 181 5.38 7.08 8.30
N LEU A 182 5.57 7.12 9.62
CA LEU A 182 6.07 8.32 10.29
C LEU A 182 7.55 8.55 10.01
N LYS A 183 8.35 7.48 10.09
CA LYS A 183 9.81 7.55 9.98
C LYS A 183 10.28 7.91 8.57
N ASP A 184 9.69 7.31 7.54
CA ASP A 184 10.23 7.35 6.18
C ASP A 184 9.44 8.28 5.25
N LEU A 185 8.18 8.62 5.60
CA LEU A 185 7.32 9.42 4.73
C LEU A 185 7.03 10.83 5.26
N VAL A 186 7.17 11.08 6.56
CA VAL A 186 6.72 12.34 7.17
C VAL A 186 7.86 13.14 7.78
N TYR A 187 8.94 12.51 8.21
CA TYR A 187 10.15 13.12 8.78
C TYR A 187 11.36 12.78 7.91
#